data_83823e44a468fc815e96fe52be80e77e
#
_entry.id   83823e44a468fc815e96fe52be80e77e
#
_cell.length_a   1.000
_cell.length_b   1.000
_cell.length_c   1.000
_cell.angle_alpha   90.00
_cell.angle_beta   90.00
_cell.angle_gamma   90.00
#
_symmetry.space_group_name_H-M   'P 1'
#
loop_
_entity.id
_entity.type
_entity.pdbx_description
1 polymer ?
#
loop_
_entity_poly.entity_id
_entity_poly.type
_entity_poly.pdbx_seq_one_letter_code
_entity_poly.pdbx_strand_id
1 'polypeptide(L)'
;MSTLRLATASNVRAFQILTEALDANNGKWSQWIESEALDDEVGRFRVWAGNLGALQKGHSSLDYRLRGSPVLFSSALRLLNELEQNLNETYAIVSEARLPYEQQTPSEGSDDDSDRGSSSEEEEHDSDRVEPRSVLRMRYEEIVDIIDNLFKLSVRIRTPTVRSRSLKASAYTPVDPETGVDILGVYAELDRKHVRELLSQLRKTHPAQNEEDRDFLTERLSSSITLRRRHFKYWKRRKFDE
;
A
#
# COMPACT_ATOMS: atom_id res chain seq x y z
N MET A 1 12.76 -10.09 11.37
CA MET A 1 11.50 -9.36 11.10
C MET A 1 11.85 -7.99 10.55
N SER A 2 11.40 -7.67 9.33
CA SER A 2 11.55 -6.34 8.76
C SER A 2 10.68 -5.36 9.54
N THR A 3 11.24 -4.25 10.00
CA THR A 3 10.53 -3.19 10.71
C THR A 3 10.42 -1.98 9.78
N LEU A 4 9.38 -1.15 9.95
CA LEU A 4 9.24 0.08 9.17
C LEU A 4 10.44 1.00 9.35
N ARG A 5 11.02 1.01 10.56
CA ARG A 5 12.23 1.78 10.86
C ARG A 5 13.43 1.35 10.00
N LEU A 6 13.65 0.04 9.84
CA LEU A 6 14.75 -0.47 9.03
C LEU A 6 14.53 -0.15 7.55
N ALA A 7 13.33 -0.40 7.03
CA ALA A 7 12.97 -0.07 5.65
C ALA A 7 13.11 1.45 5.37
N THR A 8 12.69 2.31 6.31
CA THR A 8 12.86 3.76 6.17
C THR A 8 14.33 4.16 6.16
N ALA A 9 15.17 3.56 7.03
CA ALA A 9 16.60 3.85 7.07
C ALA A 9 17.32 3.39 5.79
N SER A 10 16.91 2.25 5.24
CA SER A 10 17.42 1.74 3.96
C SER A 10 17.11 2.69 2.81
N ASN A 11 15.87 3.21 2.74
CA ASN A 11 15.48 4.20 1.74
C ASN A 11 16.28 5.52 1.86
N VAL A 12 16.51 6.02 3.08
CA VAL A 12 17.34 7.22 3.27
C VAL A 12 18.74 7.00 2.70
N ARG A 13 19.32 5.82 2.93
CA ARG A 13 20.64 5.47 2.39
C ARG A 13 20.61 5.31 0.86
N ALA A 14 19.57 4.67 0.32
CA ALA A 14 19.42 4.50 -1.13
C ALA A 14 19.32 5.85 -1.84
N PHE A 15 18.58 6.80 -1.30
CA PHE A 15 18.53 8.18 -1.81
C PHE A 15 19.90 8.84 -1.81
N GLN A 16 20.65 8.75 -0.71
CA GLN A 16 22.00 9.32 -0.64
C GLN A 16 22.92 8.78 -1.72
N ILE A 17 22.93 7.46 -1.87
CA ILE A 17 23.74 6.78 -2.89
C ILE A 17 23.35 7.23 -4.30
N LEU A 18 22.05 7.35 -4.59
CA LEU A 18 21.57 7.79 -5.89
C LEU A 18 21.92 9.26 -6.17
N THR A 19 21.75 10.16 -5.20
CA THR A 19 22.13 11.58 -5.35
C THR A 19 23.62 11.71 -5.60
N GLU A 20 24.47 11.03 -4.81
CA GLU A 20 25.92 11.02 -4.99
C GLU A 20 26.33 10.50 -6.40
N ALA A 21 25.63 9.49 -6.90
CA ALA A 21 25.89 8.95 -8.25
C ALA A 21 25.48 9.91 -9.37
N LEU A 22 24.36 10.62 -9.22
CA LEU A 22 23.94 11.63 -10.18
C LEU A 22 24.91 12.82 -10.25
N ASP A 23 25.37 13.29 -9.09
CA ASP A 23 26.34 14.39 -9.00
C ASP A 23 27.70 14.00 -9.58
N ALA A 24 28.14 12.76 -9.37
CA ALA A 24 29.41 12.25 -9.92
C ALA A 24 29.38 12.14 -11.46
N ASN A 25 28.23 11.99 -12.07
CA ASN A 25 28.08 11.83 -13.53
C ASN A 25 27.94 13.15 -14.30
N ASN A 26 28.26 14.31 -13.66
CA ASN A 26 28.37 15.61 -14.32
C ASN A 26 27.19 15.97 -15.26
N GLY A 27 25.95 15.67 -14.83
CA GLY A 27 24.76 16.02 -15.59
C GLY A 27 24.43 15.13 -16.79
N LYS A 28 25.11 13.99 -16.98
CA LYS A 28 24.82 13.03 -18.05
C LYS A 28 23.33 12.62 -18.09
N TRP A 29 22.70 12.53 -16.92
CA TRP A 29 21.34 12.07 -16.75
C TRP A 29 20.32 13.19 -16.49
N SER A 30 20.77 14.47 -16.53
CA SER A 30 19.96 15.64 -16.15
C SER A 30 18.71 15.85 -17.02
N GLN A 31 18.75 15.39 -18.29
CA GLN A 31 17.58 15.45 -19.18
C GLN A 31 16.41 14.56 -18.74
N TRP A 32 16.66 13.53 -17.91
CA TRP A 32 15.64 12.60 -17.43
C TRP A 32 15.36 12.76 -15.92
N ILE A 33 16.39 13.07 -15.15
CA ILE A 33 16.31 13.31 -13.69
C ILE A 33 17.17 14.52 -13.37
N GLU A 34 16.51 15.64 -13.03
CA GLU A 34 17.20 16.80 -12.51
C GLU A 34 17.61 16.54 -11.06
N SER A 35 18.87 16.85 -10.71
CA SER A 35 19.38 16.63 -9.34
C SER A 35 18.56 17.41 -8.31
N GLU A 36 18.18 18.66 -8.61
CA GLU A 36 17.33 19.48 -7.74
C GLU A 36 15.94 18.84 -7.51
N ALA A 37 15.32 18.30 -8.55
CA ALA A 37 14.02 17.65 -8.43
C ALA A 37 14.08 16.36 -7.59
N LEU A 38 15.20 15.61 -7.67
CA LEU A 38 15.43 14.47 -6.79
C LEU A 38 15.65 14.91 -5.34
N ASP A 39 16.39 15.97 -5.11
CA ASP A 39 16.63 16.52 -3.77
C ASP A 39 15.34 17.00 -3.10
N ASP A 40 14.41 17.54 -3.86
CA ASP A 40 13.06 17.87 -3.39
C ASP A 40 12.32 16.62 -2.91
N GLU A 41 12.38 15.52 -3.66
CA GLU A 41 11.75 14.24 -3.25
C GLU A 41 12.44 13.64 -2.02
N VAL A 42 13.76 13.74 -1.90
CA VAL A 42 14.50 13.38 -0.69
C VAL A 42 14.01 14.20 0.50
N GLY A 43 13.83 15.52 0.30
CA GLY A 43 13.27 16.42 1.31
C GLY A 43 11.86 16.01 1.74
N ARG A 44 10.98 15.75 0.77
CA ARG A 44 9.62 15.26 1.00
C ARG A 44 9.61 13.95 1.79
N PHE A 45 10.42 12.98 1.41
CA PHE A 45 10.52 11.69 2.12
C PHE A 45 11.01 11.88 3.56
N ARG A 46 12.02 12.73 3.80
CA ARG A 46 12.51 13.06 5.16
C ARG A 46 11.43 13.72 6.01
N VAL A 47 10.65 14.65 5.45
CA VAL A 47 9.51 15.27 6.13
C VAL A 47 8.46 14.24 6.50
N TRP A 48 8.11 13.32 5.58
CA TRP A 48 7.20 12.24 5.86
C TRP A 48 7.70 11.34 7.02
N ALA A 49 8.95 10.91 6.94
CA ALA A 49 9.58 10.05 7.95
C ALA A 49 9.64 10.72 9.34
N GLY A 50 10.01 12.01 9.39
CA GLY A 50 10.07 12.80 10.62
C GLY A 50 8.70 12.98 11.26
N ASN A 51 7.71 13.36 10.47
CA ASN A 51 6.34 13.61 10.91
C ASN A 51 5.65 12.37 11.51
N LEU A 52 5.99 11.19 11.04
CA LEU A 52 5.44 9.93 11.52
C LEU A 52 6.32 9.24 12.58
N GLY A 53 7.53 9.72 12.82
CA GLY A 53 8.50 9.04 13.67
C GLY A 53 8.97 7.72 13.10
N ALA A 54 9.11 7.62 11.74
CA ALA A 54 9.44 6.38 11.07
C ALA A 54 10.86 5.86 11.40
N LEU A 55 11.78 6.76 11.77
CA LEU A 55 13.14 6.43 12.23
C LEU A 55 13.26 6.33 13.76
N GLN A 56 12.22 6.66 14.51
CA GLN A 56 12.23 6.67 15.97
C GLN A 56 12.14 5.26 16.55
N LYS A 57 12.52 5.13 17.84
CA LYS A 57 12.41 3.90 18.63
C LYS A 57 11.34 4.05 19.73
N GLY A 58 10.84 2.93 20.22
CA GLY A 58 9.91 2.92 21.35
C GLY A 58 8.51 3.46 20.98
N HIS A 59 7.87 4.14 21.94
CA HIS A 59 6.47 4.56 21.83
C HIS A 59 6.21 5.63 20.76
N SER A 60 7.20 6.43 20.39
CA SER A 60 7.11 7.45 19.34
C SER A 60 7.29 6.89 17.93
N SER A 61 7.73 5.63 17.80
CA SER A 61 7.99 5.01 16.49
C SER A 61 6.73 4.74 15.69
N LEU A 62 6.87 4.76 14.38
CA LEU A 62 5.81 4.36 13.45
C LEU A 62 5.41 2.89 13.66
N ASP A 63 6.38 2.00 13.94
CA ASP A 63 6.13 0.59 14.27
C ASP A 63 5.18 0.46 15.46
N TYR A 64 5.41 1.22 16.53
CA TYR A 64 4.54 1.20 17.71
C TYR A 64 3.15 1.77 17.42
N ARG A 65 3.08 2.85 16.66
CA ARG A 65 1.79 3.45 16.26
C ARG A 65 0.94 2.49 15.43
N LEU A 66 1.57 1.68 14.58
CA LEU A 66 0.87 0.75 13.68
C LEU A 66 0.66 -0.65 14.25
N ARG A 67 1.13 -0.95 15.48
CA ARG A 67 1.03 -2.28 16.10
C ARG A 67 -0.38 -2.88 16.13
N GLY A 68 -1.41 -2.04 16.20
CA GLY A 68 -2.82 -2.46 16.21
C GLY A 68 -3.51 -2.37 14.84
N SER A 69 -2.75 -2.23 13.74
CA SER A 69 -3.31 -2.11 12.38
C SER A 69 -2.41 -2.81 11.37
N PRO A 70 -2.52 -4.13 11.27
CA PRO A 70 -1.68 -4.91 10.36
C PRO A 70 -1.82 -4.46 8.91
N VAL A 71 -3.00 -4.04 8.48
CA VAL A 71 -3.25 -3.54 7.12
C VAL A 71 -2.45 -2.27 6.82
N LEU A 72 -2.46 -1.28 7.74
CA LEU A 72 -1.67 -0.05 7.53
C LEU A 72 -0.17 -0.32 7.64
N PHE A 73 0.23 -1.24 8.54
CA PHE A 73 1.62 -1.66 8.67
C PHE A 73 2.13 -2.32 7.38
N SER A 74 1.40 -3.30 6.85
CA SER A 74 1.78 -3.99 5.61
C SER A 74 1.77 -3.07 4.40
N SER A 75 0.79 -2.14 4.31
CA SER A 75 0.75 -1.14 3.23
C SER A 75 1.94 -0.19 3.28
N ALA A 76 2.31 0.31 4.48
CA ALA A 76 3.48 1.17 4.63
C ALA A 76 4.78 0.42 4.31
N LEU A 77 4.92 -0.82 4.77
CA LEU A 77 6.10 -1.63 4.50
C LEU A 77 6.24 -1.95 3.00
N ARG A 78 5.12 -2.26 2.32
CA ARG A 78 5.11 -2.51 0.88
C ARG A 78 5.59 -1.27 0.11
N LEU A 79 5.03 -0.08 0.38
CA LEU A 79 5.45 1.15 -0.28
C LEU A 79 6.94 1.48 -0.03
N LEU A 80 7.45 1.24 1.19
CA LEU A 80 8.86 1.45 1.49
C LEU A 80 9.77 0.47 0.73
N ASN A 81 9.37 -0.79 0.58
CA ASN A 81 10.13 -1.78 -0.18
C ASN A 81 10.08 -1.47 -1.68
N GLU A 82 8.93 -1.06 -2.22
CA GLU A 82 8.78 -0.62 -3.61
C GLU A 82 9.66 0.60 -3.89
N LEU A 83 9.73 1.58 -2.96
CA LEU A 83 10.60 2.74 -3.07
C LEU A 83 12.08 2.34 -3.11
N GLU A 84 12.52 1.47 -2.18
CA GLU A 84 13.89 0.98 -2.13
C GLU A 84 14.28 0.26 -3.43
N GLN A 85 13.39 -0.57 -3.95
CA GLN A 85 13.62 -1.26 -5.21
C GLN A 85 13.80 -0.27 -6.37
N ASN A 86 12.89 0.72 -6.51
CA ASN A 86 12.98 1.72 -7.58
C ASN A 86 14.25 2.57 -7.47
N LEU A 87 14.65 2.97 -6.26
CA LEU A 87 15.89 3.70 -6.03
C LEU A 87 17.12 2.89 -6.45
N ASN A 88 17.17 1.60 -6.07
CA ASN A 88 18.28 0.70 -6.43
C ASN A 88 18.33 0.42 -7.94
N GLU A 89 17.19 0.24 -8.59
CA GLU A 89 17.13 0.04 -10.04
C GLU A 89 17.56 1.31 -10.79
N THR A 90 17.15 2.49 -10.32
CA THR A 90 17.59 3.78 -10.85
C THR A 90 19.08 3.96 -10.68
N TYR A 91 19.61 3.64 -9.50
CA TYR A 91 21.05 3.68 -9.23
C TYR A 91 21.83 2.75 -10.16
N ALA A 92 21.33 1.53 -10.41
CA ALA A 92 22.00 0.58 -11.30
C ALA A 92 22.14 1.13 -12.75
N ILE A 93 21.19 1.91 -13.21
CA ILE A 93 21.26 2.57 -14.51
C ILE A 93 22.22 3.77 -14.47
N VAL A 94 22.11 4.61 -13.45
CA VAL A 94 22.94 5.81 -13.30
C VAL A 94 24.42 5.45 -13.12
N SER A 95 24.71 4.38 -12.40
CA SER A 95 26.10 3.84 -12.20
C SER A 95 26.61 3.03 -13.38
N GLU A 96 25.84 2.92 -14.47
CA GLU A 96 26.17 2.12 -15.67
C GLU A 96 26.34 0.61 -15.39
N ALA A 97 25.95 0.14 -14.21
CA ALA A 97 25.92 -1.29 -13.90
C ALA A 97 24.85 -2.04 -14.71
N ARG A 98 23.85 -1.30 -15.23
CA ARG A 98 22.83 -1.80 -16.13
C ARG A 98 22.56 -0.75 -17.21
N LEU A 99 22.68 -1.16 -18.48
CA LEU A 99 22.32 -0.28 -19.59
C LEU A 99 20.79 -0.02 -19.61
N PRO A 100 20.36 1.22 -19.84
CA PRO A 100 18.95 1.51 -20.13
C PRO A 100 18.45 0.65 -21.29
N TYR A 101 17.17 0.28 -21.28
CA TYR A 101 16.59 -0.55 -22.34
C TYR A 101 16.78 0.06 -23.72
N GLU A 102 16.75 1.38 -23.83
CA GLU A 102 16.95 2.13 -25.08
C GLU A 102 18.36 1.97 -25.67
N GLN A 103 19.33 1.55 -24.88
CA GLN A 103 20.73 1.33 -25.28
C GLN A 103 21.09 -0.15 -25.39
N GLN A 104 20.15 -1.05 -25.09
CA GLN A 104 20.34 -2.47 -25.31
C GLN A 104 20.15 -2.73 -26.79
N THR A 105 21.27 -2.86 -27.54
CA THR A 105 21.21 -3.32 -28.92
C THR A 105 20.55 -4.69 -28.97
N PRO A 106 19.62 -4.94 -29.91
CA PRO A 106 19.13 -6.29 -30.14
C PRO A 106 20.35 -7.20 -30.36
N SER A 107 20.46 -8.25 -29.57
CA SER A 107 21.47 -9.28 -29.82
C SER A 107 21.32 -9.78 -31.24
N GLU A 108 22.28 -9.47 -32.11
CA GLU A 108 22.41 -10.10 -33.42
C GLU A 108 22.59 -11.60 -33.19
N GLY A 109 21.54 -12.34 -33.42
CA GLY A 109 21.58 -13.79 -33.26
C GLY A 109 20.29 -14.47 -33.65
N SER A 110 19.90 -14.37 -34.89
CA SER A 110 19.31 -15.48 -35.65
C SER A 110 19.20 -15.10 -37.13
N ASP A 111 20.20 -15.53 -37.90
CA ASP A 111 20.05 -15.71 -39.33
C ASP A 111 18.91 -16.71 -39.57
N ASP A 112 17.79 -16.25 -40.05
CA ASP A 112 16.89 -17.08 -40.87
C ASP A 112 16.42 -16.30 -42.10
N ASP A 113 17.05 -16.69 -43.18
CA ASP A 113 16.85 -16.27 -44.54
C ASP A 113 15.47 -16.70 -45.02
N SER A 114 14.56 -15.75 -45.30
CA SER A 114 13.38 -16.02 -46.13
C SER A 114 12.94 -14.78 -46.88
N ASP A 115 13.49 -14.70 -48.10
CA ASP A 115 13.05 -13.98 -49.26
C ASP A 115 11.52 -14.02 -49.49
N ARG A 116 10.93 -12.83 -49.78
CA ARG A 116 9.85 -12.47 -50.71
C ARG A 116 9.19 -11.16 -50.32
N GLY A 117 9.42 -10.03 -50.99
CA GLY A 117 8.80 -9.73 -52.25
C GLY A 117 7.55 -8.85 -52.12
N SER A 118 7.71 -7.55 -52.45
CA SER A 118 6.77 -6.70 -53.21
C SER A 118 5.62 -5.94 -52.54
N SER A 119 5.70 -4.67 -52.84
CA SER A 119 4.68 -3.63 -53.16
C SER A 119 4.02 -2.85 -52.05
N SER A 120 4.48 -1.60 -51.98
CA SER A 120 3.75 -0.32 -52.00
C SER A 120 2.29 -0.32 -51.55
N GLU A 121 2.07 0.48 -50.50
CA GLU A 121 1.07 1.57 -50.54
C GLU A 121 1.37 2.50 -49.35
N GLU A 122 1.66 3.76 -49.64
CA GLU A 122 1.85 4.86 -48.71
C GLU A 122 0.47 5.21 -48.13
N GLU A 123 0.20 4.80 -46.90
CA GLU A 123 -0.81 5.45 -46.09
C GLU A 123 -0.07 6.19 -44.97
N GLU A 124 -0.05 7.52 -45.10
CA GLU A 124 0.29 8.44 -44.03
C GLU A 124 -0.68 8.21 -42.84
N HIS A 125 -0.33 7.29 -41.98
CA HIS A 125 -0.92 7.23 -40.65
C HIS A 125 -0.06 8.11 -39.73
N ASP A 126 -0.54 9.32 -39.51
CA ASP A 126 -0.13 10.21 -38.45
C ASP A 126 -0.45 9.50 -37.10
N SER A 127 0.32 8.45 -36.83
CA SER A 127 0.29 7.78 -35.58
C SER A 127 1.07 8.63 -34.61
N ASP A 128 0.34 9.23 -33.66
CA ASP A 128 0.76 9.77 -32.37
C ASP A 128 2.01 9.02 -31.87
N ARG A 129 3.19 9.48 -32.29
CA ARG A 129 4.48 8.96 -31.86
C ARG A 129 4.61 9.35 -30.40
N VAL A 130 4.03 8.52 -29.52
CA VAL A 130 4.39 8.52 -28.10
C VAL A 130 5.90 8.28 -28.08
N GLU A 131 6.67 9.34 -27.89
CA GLU A 131 8.11 9.27 -27.67
C GLU A 131 8.34 8.19 -26.59
N PRO A 132 9.21 7.19 -26.81
CA PRO A 132 9.48 6.19 -25.79
C PRO A 132 9.99 6.91 -24.56
N ARG A 133 9.15 6.97 -23.52
CA ARG A 133 9.54 7.58 -22.24
C ARG A 133 10.77 6.83 -21.76
N SER A 134 11.86 7.54 -21.53
CA SER A 134 13.08 6.94 -20.99
C SER A 134 12.77 6.15 -19.72
N VAL A 135 13.33 4.96 -19.59
CA VAL A 135 13.19 4.10 -18.40
C VAL A 135 13.54 4.88 -17.13
N LEU A 136 14.56 5.75 -17.18
CA LEU A 136 14.92 6.61 -16.04
C LEU A 136 13.81 7.58 -15.67
N ARG A 137 13.15 8.19 -16.67
CA ARG A 137 12.03 9.09 -16.40
C ARG A 137 10.86 8.37 -15.77
N MET A 138 10.53 7.17 -16.27
CA MET A 138 9.49 6.34 -15.66
C MET A 138 9.81 5.97 -14.21
N ARG A 139 11.05 5.58 -13.93
CA ARG A 139 11.49 5.25 -12.56
C ARG A 139 11.40 6.44 -11.61
N TYR A 140 11.77 7.62 -12.09
CA TYR A 140 11.62 8.84 -11.30
C TYR A 140 10.13 9.15 -11.00
N GLU A 141 9.27 9.05 -11.99
CA GLU A 141 7.82 9.23 -11.82
C GLU A 141 7.24 8.20 -10.82
N GLU A 142 7.68 6.94 -10.85
CA GLU A 142 7.32 5.93 -9.85
C GLU A 142 7.78 6.30 -8.43
N ILE A 143 8.99 6.84 -8.28
CA ILE A 143 9.49 7.32 -6.97
C ILE A 143 8.57 8.42 -6.43
N VAL A 144 8.20 9.41 -7.26
CA VAL A 144 7.29 10.50 -6.89
C VAL A 144 5.93 9.94 -6.48
N ASP A 145 5.36 9.04 -7.26
CA ASP A 145 4.06 8.41 -6.98
C ASP A 145 4.06 7.61 -5.67
N ILE A 146 5.13 6.88 -5.39
CA ILE A 146 5.25 6.14 -4.12
C ILE A 146 5.31 7.10 -2.94
N ILE A 147 6.07 8.20 -3.04
CA ILE A 147 6.14 9.22 -1.98
C ILE A 147 4.77 9.87 -1.77
N ASP A 148 4.05 10.21 -2.82
CA ASP A 148 2.68 10.71 -2.74
C ASP A 148 1.75 9.72 -2.03
N ASN A 149 1.87 8.43 -2.33
CA ASN A 149 1.09 7.39 -1.67
C ASN A 149 1.44 7.24 -0.18
N LEU A 150 2.72 7.42 0.19
CA LEU A 150 3.15 7.49 1.59
C LEU A 150 2.50 8.70 2.31
N PHE A 151 2.44 9.87 1.65
CA PHE A 151 1.74 11.05 2.22
C PHE A 151 0.24 10.80 2.36
N LYS A 152 -0.44 10.23 1.35
CA LYS A 152 -1.86 9.85 1.43
C LYS A 152 -2.11 8.87 2.59
N LEU A 153 -1.21 7.89 2.78
CA LEU A 153 -1.29 6.96 3.90
C LEU A 153 -1.10 7.65 5.26
N SER A 154 -0.24 8.69 5.33
CA SER A 154 0.04 9.43 6.56
C SER A 154 -1.21 10.09 7.15
N VAL A 155 -2.13 10.55 6.32
CA VAL A 155 -3.41 11.13 6.76
C VAL A 155 -4.22 10.12 7.57
N ARG A 156 -4.28 8.86 7.11
CA ARG A 156 -4.96 7.77 7.82
C ARG A 156 -4.25 7.36 9.10
N ILE A 157 -2.92 7.47 9.12
CA ILE A 157 -2.10 7.15 10.30
C ILE A 157 -2.24 8.22 11.37
N ARG A 158 -2.39 9.49 10.99
CA ARG A 158 -2.49 10.64 11.91
C ARG A 158 -3.84 10.79 12.61
N THR A 159 -4.87 10.06 12.21
CA THR A 159 -6.17 10.06 12.88
C THR A 159 -6.28 8.96 13.97
N PRO A 160 -5.40 8.98 15.02
CA PRO A 160 -5.31 7.91 16.02
C PRO A 160 -6.54 7.86 16.93
N THR A 161 -7.24 8.97 17.10
CA THR A 161 -8.41 9.07 17.99
C THR A 161 -9.55 8.17 17.55
N VAL A 162 -9.89 8.18 16.28
CA VAL A 162 -10.92 7.30 15.72
C VAL A 162 -10.48 5.84 15.79
N ARG A 163 -9.20 5.58 15.50
CA ARG A 163 -8.63 4.23 15.46
C ARG A 163 -8.46 3.60 16.85
N SER A 164 -7.86 4.31 17.82
CA SER A 164 -7.68 3.78 19.17
C SER A 164 -9.01 3.58 19.88
N ARG A 165 -9.98 4.47 19.63
CA ARG A 165 -11.36 4.33 20.11
C ARG A 165 -12.04 3.13 19.47
N SER A 166 -11.91 2.96 18.14
CA SER A 166 -12.47 1.81 17.43
C SER A 166 -11.87 0.48 17.89
N LEU A 167 -10.55 0.42 18.13
CA LEU A 167 -9.87 -0.77 18.64
C LEU A 167 -10.33 -1.12 20.06
N LYS A 168 -10.43 -0.14 20.95
CA LYS A 168 -10.96 -0.36 22.33
C LYS A 168 -12.40 -0.82 22.29
N ALA A 169 -13.23 -0.22 21.45
CA ALA A 169 -14.61 -0.62 21.28
C ALA A 169 -14.75 -2.04 20.69
N SER A 170 -13.87 -2.40 19.75
CA SER A 170 -13.86 -3.75 19.15
C SER A 170 -13.40 -4.84 20.12
N ALA A 171 -12.48 -4.50 21.02
CA ALA A 171 -11.97 -5.40 22.06
C ALA A 171 -12.85 -5.40 23.34
N TYR A 172 -13.90 -4.59 23.37
CA TYR A 172 -14.75 -4.49 24.56
C TYR A 172 -15.61 -5.75 24.74
N THR A 173 -15.41 -6.44 25.85
CA THR A 173 -16.16 -7.63 26.27
C THR A 173 -16.87 -7.36 27.59
N PRO A 174 -18.14 -6.91 27.58
CA PRO A 174 -18.91 -6.75 28.80
C PRO A 174 -19.28 -8.12 29.36
N VAL A 175 -18.80 -8.38 30.56
CA VAL A 175 -19.13 -9.59 31.32
C VAL A 175 -20.27 -9.28 32.26
N ASP A 176 -21.23 -10.16 32.36
CA ASP A 176 -22.31 -10.08 33.37
C ASP A 176 -21.70 -10.30 34.73
N PRO A 177 -21.88 -9.37 35.69
CA PRO A 177 -21.28 -9.45 37.02
C PRO A 177 -21.80 -10.64 37.86
N GLU A 178 -23.01 -11.13 37.58
CA GLU A 178 -23.61 -12.22 38.35
C GLU A 178 -23.23 -13.59 37.81
N THR A 179 -23.17 -13.73 36.50
CA THR A 179 -22.97 -15.03 35.82
C THR A 179 -21.58 -15.22 35.23
N GLY A 180 -20.77 -14.15 35.14
CA GLY A 180 -19.45 -14.20 34.48
C GLY A 180 -19.49 -14.42 32.98
N VAL A 181 -20.68 -14.40 32.36
CA VAL A 181 -20.87 -14.69 30.93
C VAL A 181 -20.56 -13.46 30.06
N ASP A 182 -19.85 -13.66 28.94
CA ASP A 182 -19.71 -12.62 27.92
C ASP A 182 -21.04 -12.38 27.22
N ILE A 183 -21.70 -11.29 27.60
CA ILE A 183 -23.02 -10.89 27.07
C ILE A 183 -22.99 -10.75 25.53
N LEU A 184 -21.88 -10.29 24.97
CA LEU A 184 -21.79 -10.10 23.52
C LEU A 184 -21.49 -11.40 22.78
N GLY A 185 -20.86 -12.37 23.45
CA GLY A 185 -20.72 -13.73 22.92
C GLY A 185 -22.07 -14.39 22.72
N VAL A 186 -22.99 -14.26 23.68
CA VAL A 186 -24.36 -14.74 23.55
C VAL A 186 -25.10 -14.06 22.41
N TYR A 187 -24.99 -12.75 22.29
CA TYR A 187 -25.60 -12.03 21.16
C TYR A 187 -25.00 -12.40 19.80
N ALA A 188 -23.72 -12.77 19.73
CA ALA A 188 -23.11 -13.22 18.49
C ALA A 188 -23.76 -14.49 17.92
N GLU A 189 -24.10 -15.45 18.81
CA GLU A 189 -24.84 -16.64 18.39
C GLU A 189 -26.26 -16.33 17.92
N LEU A 190 -26.95 -15.45 18.61
CA LEU A 190 -28.28 -14.99 18.21
C LEU A 190 -28.23 -14.25 16.87
N ASP A 191 -27.27 -13.36 16.67
CA ASP A 191 -27.08 -12.63 15.43
C ASP A 191 -26.79 -13.59 14.27
N ARG A 192 -25.95 -14.63 14.49
CA ARG A 192 -25.65 -15.65 13.48
C ARG A 192 -26.89 -16.45 13.10
N LYS A 193 -27.69 -16.86 14.09
CA LYS A 193 -28.97 -17.57 13.86
C LYS A 193 -29.93 -16.70 13.07
N HIS A 194 -30.12 -15.47 13.46
CA HIS A 194 -31.00 -14.51 12.79
C HIS A 194 -30.60 -14.25 11.34
N VAL A 195 -29.32 -13.99 11.07
CA VAL A 195 -28.83 -13.79 9.70
C VAL A 195 -29.04 -15.04 8.84
N ARG A 196 -28.81 -16.24 9.40
CA ARG A 196 -29.03 -17.51 8.70
C ARG A 196 -30.52 -17.68 8.33
N GLU A 197 -31.42 -17.35 9.24
CA GLU A 197 -32.86 -17.39 9.00
C GLU A 197 -33.28 -16.40 7.88
N LEU A 198 -32.80 -15.16 7.92
CA LEU A 198 -33.07 -14.15 6.88
C LEU A 198 -32.55 -14.61 5.51
N LEU A 199 -31.31 -15.10 5.42
CA LEU A 199 -30.75 -15.59 4.17
C LEU A 199 -31.49 -16.84 3.65
N SER A 200 -32.01 -17.68 4.55
CA SER A 200 -32.83 -18.84 4.15
C SER A 200 -34.20 -18.41 3.60
N GLN A 201 -34.80 -17.34 4.10
CA GLN A 201 -36.03 -16.77 3.57
C GLN A 201 -35.80 -16.14 2.18
N LEU A 202 -34.70 -15.39 2.01
CA LEU A 202 -34.33 -14.81 0.72
C LEU A 202 -34.08 -15.89 -0.35
N ARG A 203 -33.60 -17.09 0.02
CA ARG A 203 -33.43 -18.21 -0.90
C ARG A 203 -34.75 -18.72 -1.50
N LYS A 204 -35.84 -18.63 -0.75
CA LYS A 204 -37.17 -19.04 -1.28
C LYS A 204 -37.61 -18.13 -2.42
N THR A 205 -37.13 -16.90 -2.43
CA THR A 205 -37.42 -15.90 -3.48
C THR A 205 -36.34 -15.84 -4.58
N HIS A 206 -35.09 -16.25 -4.27
CA HIS A 206 -33.95 -16.18 -5.18
C HIS A 206 -33.07 -17.44 -5.10
N PRO A 207 -33.37 -18.50 -5.84
CA PRO A 207 -32.76 -19.84 -5.69
C PRO A 207 -31.29 -19.96 -6.19
N ALA A 208 -30.72 -18.95 -6.80
CA ALA A 208 -29.45 -19.04 -7.55
C ALA A 208 -28.15 -18.89 -6.70
N GLN A 209 -28.20 -18.93 -5.36
CA GLN A 209 -26.99 -18.77 -4.53
C GLN A 209 -26.43 -20.11 -4.03
N ASN A 210 -25.10 -20.27 -4.17
CA ASN A 210 -24.36 -21.43 -3.66
C ASN A 210 -24.36 -21.46 -2.11
N GLU A 211 -24.24 -22.63 -1.53
CA GLU A 211 -24.29 -22.83 -0.07
C GLU A 211 -23.05 -22.26 0.63
N GLU A 212 -21.89 -22.36 0.01
CA GLU A 212 -20.62 -21.76 0.49
C GLU A 212 -20.67 -20.24 0.58
N ASP A 213 -21.24 -19.57 -0.42
CA ASP A 213 -21.41 -18.11 -0.43
C ASP A 213 -22.33 -17.65 0.72
N ARG A 214 -23.29 -18.46 1.08
CA ARG A 214 -24.25 -18.21 2.14
C ARG A 214 -23.63 -18.30 3.53
N ASP A 215 -22.79 -19.29 3.76
CA ASP A 215 -22.09 -19.45 5.03
C ASP A 215 -21.08 -18.31 5.22
N PHE A 216 -20.36 -17.92 4.15
CA PHE A 216 -19.49 -16.76 4.14
C PHE A 216 -20.26 -15.45 4.45
N LEU A 217 -21.41 -15.24 3.79
CA LEU A 217 -22.26 -14.06 4.04
C LEU A 217 -22.84 -14.07 5.47
N THR A 218 -23.28 -15.22 5.96
CA THR A 218 -23.77 -15.38 7.33
C THR A 218 -22.71 -14.96 8.34
N GLU A 219 -21.50 -15.47 8.22
CA GLU A 219 -20.40 -15.15 9.13
C GLU A 219 -20.03 -13.67 9.06
N ARG A 220 -19.90 -13.11 7.85
CA ARG A 220 -19.52 -11.71 7.64
C ARG A 220 -20.56 -10.72 8.16
N LEU A 221 -21.86 -10.98 7.91
CA LEU A 221 -22.95 -10.13 8.35
C LEU A 221 -23.15 -10.22 9.87
N SER A 222 -23.15 -11.43 10.45
CA SER A 222 -23.29 -11.60 11.89
C SER A 222 -22.12 -10.97 12.66
N SER A 223 -20.89 -11.16 12.19
CA SER A 223 -19.71 -10.49 12.76
C SER A 223 -19.81 -8.98 12.70
N SER A 224 -20.31 -8.42 11.60
CA SER A 224 -20.52 -6.97 11.47
C SER A 224 -21.56 -6.44 12.46
N ILE A 225 -22.67 -7.16 12.68
CA ILE A 225 -23.71 -6.80 13.64
C ILE A 225 -23.14 -6.84 15.06
N THR A 226 -22.44 -7.92 15.43
CA THR A 226 -21.81 -8.07 16.75
C THR A 226 -20.78 -6.96 17.02
N LEU A 227 -19.96 -6.63 16.02
CA LEU A 227 -18.98 -5.55 16.12
C LEU A 227 -19.67 -4.20 16.39
N ARG A 228 -20.75 -3.89 15.69
CA ARG A 228 -21.55 -2.67 15.91
C ARG A 228 -22.16 -2.64 17.33
N ARG A 229 -22.65 -3.78 17.85
CA ARG A 229 -23.16 -3.89 19.22
C ARG A 229 -22.05 -3.61 20.25
N ARG A 230 -20.83 -4.14 20.03
CA ARG A 230 -19.65 -3.84 20.87
C ARG A 230 -19.37 -2.35 20.90
N HIS A 231 -19.32 -1.70 19.76
CA HIS A 231 -19.11 -0.26 19.64
C HIS A 231 -20.19 0.53 20.41
N PHE A 232 -21.47 0.24 20.19
CA PHE A 232 -22.55 0.94 20.87
C PHE A 232 -22.52 0.76 22.39
N LYS A 233 -22.29 -0.47 22.89
CA LYS A 233 -22.19 -0.71 24.34
C LYS A 233 -20.97 -0.03 24.96
N TYR A 234 -19.83 -0.06 24.29
CA TYR A 234 -18.64 0.66 24.74
C TYR A 234 -18.89 2.16 24.88
N TRP A 235 -19.46 2.78 23.85
CA TRP A 235 -19.76 4.22 23.86
C TRP A 235 -20.85 4.59 24.85
N LYS A 236 -21.87 3.77 25.01
CA LYS A 236 -22.93 3.98 26.00
C LYS A 236 -22.33 4.00 27.40
N ARG A 237 -21.49 3.02 27.74
CA ARG A 237 -20.83 2.98 29.06
C ARG A 237 -19.99 4.23 29.30
N ARG A 238 -19.18 4.62 28.32
CA ARG A 238 -18.28 5.77 28.48
C ARG A 238 -19.01 7.11 28.65
N LYS A 239 -20.21 7.27 28.09
CA LYS A 239 -21.06 8.46 28.33
C LYS A 239 -21.58 8.56 29.77
N PHE A 240 -21.64 7.48 30.50
CA PHE A 240 -22.10 7.47 31.89
C PHE A 240 -20.94 7.55 32.90
N ASP A 241 -19.70 7.33 32.42
CA ASP A 241 -18.47 7.42 33.23
C ASP A 241 -17.83 8.82 33.16
N GLU A 242 -18.28 9.71 32.26
CA GLU A 242 -17.95 11.16 32.15
C GLU A 242 -19.02 12.01 32.80
#